data_5783f2513d346b63fa55e6de0798acaf
#
_entry.id   5783f2513d346b63fa55e6de0798acaf
#
_cell.length_a   1.000
_cell.length_b   1.000
_cell.length_c   1.000
_cell.angle_alpha   90.00
_cell.angle_beta   90.00
_cell.angle_gamma   90.00
#
_symmetry.space_group_name_H-M   'P 1'
#
loop_
_entity.id
_entity.type
_entity.pdbx_description
1 polymer ?
#
loop_
_entity_poly.entity_id
_entity_poly.type
_entity_poly.pdbx_seq_one_letter_code
_entity_poly.pdbx_strand_id
1 'polypeptide(L)'
;KDSEVTAGKKEGGRSMITKMKKLTFLVYHKEYEDFLNSLRELGVVHIVEKQQGAAENAELQDNIRLSARLATALKLLQNQKHEKDAVIAANGGSAERGLQVLDEIDALQAEHSKLLQQQQTCGKEKDALEAWGNFEPEGIQRLKDAGYVVGFYTCSEGNYKEEWEAEYNAMIICRISSKVFFITVTKDGEEVDLDVEQAKLPSQSLAQLEAQYANTETALEENEKKLVAL
;
A
#
# COMPACT_ATOMS: atom_id res chain seq x y z
N LYS A 1 -23.38 -31.73 -39.64
CA LYS A 1 -22.10 -31.58 -40.42
C LYS A 1 -21.00 -31.82 -39.45
N ASP A 2 -20.46 -33.04 -39.54
CA ASP A 2 -19.37 -33.53 -38.74
C ASP A 2 -18.08 -32.92 -39.27
N SER A 3 -17.35 -32.17 -38.45
CA SER A 3 -15.98 -31.73 -38.73
C SER A 3 -15.01 -32.61 -37.97
N GLU A 4 -14.41 -33.55 -38.67
CA GLU A 4 -13.25 -34.31 -38.21
C GLU A 4 -12.06 -33.38 -38.08
N VAL A 5 -11.44 -33.34 -36.89
CA VAL A 5 -10.13 -32.73 -36.65
C VAL A 5 -9.10 -33.86 -36.67
N THR A 6 -8.34 -33.98 -37.73
CA THR A 6 -7.19 -34.89 -37.82
C THR A 6 -5.98 -34.28 -37.13
N ALA A 7 -5.48 -34.90 -36.07
CA ALA A 7 -4.21 -34.57 -35.43
C ALA A 7 -3.07 -35.38 -36.03
N GLY A 8 -1.98 -34.68 -36.37
CA GLY A 8 -0.78 -35.20 -37.01
C GLY A 8 0.01 -36.22 -36.18
N LYS A 9 0.56 -37.16 -36.90
CA LYS A 9 1.35 -38.32 -36.46
C LYS A 9 2.76 -37.87 -36.05
N LYS A 10 3.12 -38.11 -34.79
CA LYS A 10 4.52 -38.19 -34.35
C LYS A 10 4.81 -39.57 -33.81
N GLU A 11 5.90 -40.15 -34.33
CA GLU A 11 6.37 -41.51 -34.03
C GLU A 11 6.91 -41.63 -32.59
N GLY A 12 6.66 -42.76 -31.93
CA GLY A 12 7.47 -43.25 -30.82
C GLY A 12 6.83 -43.32 -29.44
N GLY A 13 5.50 -43.35 -29.28
CA GLY A 13 4.85 -43.72 -28.03
C GLY A 13 3.46 -44.25 -28.30
N ARG A 14 3.04 -45.33 -27.66
CA ARG A 14 1.66 -45.81 -27.71
C ARG A 14 0.72 -44.70 -27.17
N SER A 15 0.34 -43.76 -28.02
CA SER A 15 -0.70 -42.82 -27.74
C SER A 15 -2.02 -43.56 -27.71
N MET A 16 -2.56 -43.73 -26.51
CA MET A 16 -3.90 -44.27 -26.31
C MET A 16 -4.89 -43.17 -26.65
N ILE A 17 -5.26 -43.06 -27.94
CA ILE A 17 -6.25 -42.09 -28.41
C ILE A 17 -7.63 -42.60 -28.02
N THR A 18 -8.22 -41.99 -27.00
CA THR A 18 -9.61 -42.27 -26.62
C THR A 18 -10.55 -41.44 -27.49
N LYS A 19 -11.51 -42.08 -28.11
CA LYS A 19 -12.53 -41.37 -28.90
C LYS A 19 -13.41 -40.56 -27.95
N MET A 20 -13.41 -39.26 -28.10
CA MET A 20 -14.26 -38.34 -27.34
C MET A 20 -15.43 -37.87 -28.21
N LYS A 21 -16.60 -37.72 -27.60
CA LYS A 21 -17.77 -37.12 -28.24
C LYS A 21 -18.01 -35.74 -27.63
N LYS A 22 -18.24 -34.75 -28.48
CA LYS A 22 -18.64 -33.42 -28.06
C LYS A 22 -20.17 -33.41 -27.98
N LEU A 23 -20.70 -33.13 -26.79
CA LEU A 23 -22.11 -32.98 -26.53
C LEU A 23 -22.42 -31.52 -26.20
N THR A 24 -23.56 -31.04 -26.65
CA THR A 24 -24.05 -29.70 -26.30
C THR A 24 -25.39 -29.87 -25.62
N PHE A 25 -25.52 -29.36 -24.44
CA PHE A 25 -26.76 -29.39 -23.64
C PHE A 25 -27.39 -28.00 -23.60
N LEU A 26 -28.70 -27.95 -23.72
CA LEU A 26 -29.46 -26.75 -23.44
C LEU A 26 -30.21 -27.02 -22.16
N VAL A 27 -29.91 -26.26 -21.13
CA VAL A 27 -30.47 -26.44 -19.78
C VAL A 27 -31.19 -25.17 -19.37
N TYR A 28 -32.35 -25.36 -18.72
CA TYR A 28 -33.09 -24.24 -18.17
C TYR A 28 -32.32 -23.64 -16.98
N HIS A 29 -32.24 -22.31 -16.92
CA HIS A 29 -31.36 -21.61 -15.97
C HIS A 29 -31.58 -21.96 -14.49
N LYS A 30 -32.84 -22.30 -14.11
CA LYS A 30 -33.15 -22.71 -12.72
C LYS A 30 -32.69 -24.12 -12.36
N GLU A 31 -32.45 -24.97 -13.35
CA GLU A 31 -32.01 -26.36 -13.18
C GLU A 31 -30.53 -26.53 -13.50
N TYR A 32 -29.82 -25.41 -13.76
CA TYR A 32 -28.45 -25.45 -14.23
C TYR A 32 -27.48 -26.02 -13.19
N GLU A 33 -27.63 -25.65 -11.93
CA GLU A 33 -26.79 -26.11 -10.83
C GLU A 33 -26.97 -27.60 -10.55
N ASP A 34 -28.20 -28.06 -10.48
CA ASP A 34 -28.52 -29.49 -10.27
C ASP A 34 -28.02 -30.33 -11.45
N PHE A 35 -28.10 -29.81 -12.65
CA PHE A 35 -27.56 -30.46 -13.84
C PHE A 35 -26.05 -30.55 -13.80
N LEU A 36 -25.32 -29.49 -13.40
CA LEU A 36 -23.88 -29.48 -13.25
C LEU A 36 -23.41 -30.46 -12.15
N ASN A 37 -24.11 -30.50 -11.03
CA ASN A 37 -23.83 -31.44 -9.96
C ASN A 37 -23.98 -32.89 -10.43
N SER A 38 -25.05 -33.18 -11.16
CA SER A 38 -25.25 -34.51 -11.75
C SER A 38 -24.15 -34.89 -12.76
N LEU A 39 -23.69 -33.97 -13.58
CA LEU A 39 -22.57 -34.18 -14.50
C LEU A 39 -21.24 -34.41 -13.76
N ARG A 40 -21.03 -33.72 -12.64
CA ARG A 40 -19.85 -33.88 -11.79
C ARG A 40 -19.81 -35.24 -11.12
N GLU A 41 -20.97 -35.75 -10.65
CA GLU A 41 -21.09 -37.08 -10.05
C GLU A 41 -20.80 -38.19 -11.08
N LEU A 42 -21.21 -38.02 -12.33
CA LEU A 42 -20.91 -38.96 -13.41
C LEU A 42 -19.39 -39.08 -13.68
N GLY A 43 -18.59 -38.02 -13.44
CA GLY A 43 -17.13 -38.05 -13.51
C GLY A 43 -16.52 -38.32 -14.90
N VAL A 44 -17.34 -38.39 -15.97
CA VAL A 44 -16.92 -38.79 -17.33
C VAL A 44 -16.98 -37.65 -18.35
N VAL A 45 -17.37 -36.46 -17.91
CA VAL A 45 -17.57 -35.28 -18.78
C VAL A 45 -16.53 -34.23 -18.50
N HIS A 46 -15.82 -33.79 -19.55
CA HIS A 46 -14.96 -32.62 -19.48
C HIS A 46 -15.75 -31.42 -20.01
N ILE A 47 -15.99 -30.42 -19.13
CA ILE A 47 -16.69 -29.21 -19.49
C ILE A 47 -15.70 -28.23 -20.12
N VAL A 48 -15.97 -27.81 -21.36
CA VAL A 48 -15.19 -26.78 -22.05
C VAL A 48 -15.95 -25.48 -21.93
N GLU A 49 -15.48 -24.59 -21.10
CA GLU A 49 -16.00 -23.23 -21.01
C GLU A 49 -15.61 -22.44 -22.25
N LYS A 50 -16.60 -21.98 -23.01
CA LYS A 50 -16.38 -20.91 -23.97
C LYS A 50 -16.64 -19.60 -23.25
N GLN A 51 -15.57 -18.93 -22.85
CA GLN A 51 -15.65 -17.57 -22.34
C GLN A 51 -16.20 -16.62 -23.42
N GLN A 52 -17.52 -16.52 -23.52
CA GLN A 52 -18.17 -15.42 -24.21
C GLN A 52 -19.44 -15.05 -23.42
N GLY A 53 -19.30 -14.02 -22.66
CA GLY A 53 -20.33 -13.45 -21.80
C GLY A 53 -19.90 -13.53 -20.34
N ALA A 54 -19.54 -12.40 -19.77
CA ALA A 54 -19.45 -12.25 -18.33
C ALA A 54 -20.88 -12.38 -17.80
N ALA A 55 -21.29 -13.61 -17.45
CA ALA A 55 -22.42 -13.76 -16.54
C ALA A 55 -21.95 -13.11 -15.23
N GLU A 56 -22.44 -11.92 -14.96
CA GLU A 56 -22.28 -11.24 -13.68
C GLU A 56 -23.10 -11.99 -12.63
N ASN A 57 -22.61 -13.17 -12.27
CA ASN A 57 -23.10 -13.86 -11.11
C ASN A 57 -22.39 -13.24 -9.91
N ALA A 58 -23.08 -12.39 -9.15
CA ALA A 58 -22.54 -11.72 -7.98
C ALA A 58 -21.94 -12.74 -6.99
N GLU A 59 -22.60 -13.87 -6.79
CA GLU A 59 -22.14 -14.95 -5.91
C GLU A 59 -20.78 -15.55 -6.39
N LEU A 60 -20.65 -15.77 -7.70
CA LEU A 60 -19.37 -16.23 -8.27
C LEU A 60 -18.24 -15.20 -8.06
N GLN A 61 -18.54 -13.92 -8.26
CA GLN A 61 -17.55 -12.85 -8.03
C GLN A 61 -17.16 -12.77 -6.56
N ASP A 62 -18.09 -12.92 -5.64
CA ASP A 62 -17.82 -12.92 -4.21
C ASP A 62 -16.97 -14.14 -3.80
N ASN A 63 -17.24 -15.32 -4.34
CA ASN A 63 -16.45 -16.52 -4.12
C ASN A 63 -15.02 -16.39 -4.70
N ILE A 64 -14.87 -15.76 -5.86
CA ILE A 64 -13.55 -15.47 -6.45
C ILE A 64 -12.76 -14.51 -5.55
N ARG A 65 -13.40 -13.44 -5.06
CA ARG A 65 -12.78 -12.47 -4.14
C ARG A 65 -12.36 -13.15 -2.83
N LEU A 66 -13.25 -13.95 -2.25
CA LEU A 66 -12.97 -14.68 -1.03
C LEU A 66 -11.79 -15.65 -1.21
N SER A 67 -11.76 -16.39 -2.31
CA SER A 67 -10.66 -17.30 -2.65
C SER A 67 -9.33 -16.55 -2.80
N ALA A 68 -9.33 -15.38 -3.44
CA ALA A 68 -8.12 -14.56 -3.58
C ALA A 68 -7.64 -14.00 -2.23
N ARG A 69 -8.56 -13.55 -1.35
CA ARG A 69 -8.24 -13.10 0.01
C ARG A 69 -7.61 -14.23 0.83
N LEU A 70 -8.22 -15.41 0.81
CA LEU A 70 -7.70 -16.58 1.51
C LEU A 70 -6.31 -16.99 1.02
N ALA A 71 -6.08 -17.00 -0.29
CA ALA A 71 -4.78 -17.31 -0.88
C ALA A 71 -3.69 -16.31 -0.43
N THR A 72 -4.04 -15.03 -0.35
CA THR A 72 -3.13 -13.98 0.11
C THR A 72 -2.81 -14.15 1.60
N ALA A 73 -3.82 -14.37 2.44
CA ALA A 73 -3.66 -14.58 3.87
C ALA A 73 -2.81 -15.83 4.17
N LEU A 74 -3.09 -16.95 3.49
CA LEU A 74 -2.29 -18.18 3.64
C LEU A 74 -0.83 -17.97 3.26
N LYS A 75 -0.57 -17.28 2.15
CA LYS A 75 0.82 -16.96 1.75
C LYS A 75 1.52 -16.08 2.78
N LEU A 76 0.81 -15.13 3.36
CA LEU A 76 1.35 -14.25 4.40
C LEU A 76 1.70 -15.05 5.65
N LEU A 77 0.79 -15.89 6.15
CA LEU A 77 1.02 -16.75 7.31
C LEU A 77 2.16 -17.76 7.08
N GLN A 78 2.25 -18.35 5.88
CA GLN A 78 3.34 -19.27 5.53
C GLN A 78 4.73 -18.60 5.51
N ASN A 79 4.79 -17.31 5.24
CA ASN A 79 6.04 -16.54 5.22
C ASN A 79 6.45 -16.03 6.61
N GLN A 80 5.60 -16.15 7.62
CA GLN A 80 5.96 -15.80 8.99
C GLN A 80 6.99 -16.77 9.55
N LYS A 81 7.98 -16.22 10.25
CA LYS A 81 8.97 -17.03 10.96
C LYS A 81 8.33 -17.59 12.23
N HIS A 82 8.05 -18.88 12.23
CA HIS A 82 7.63 -19.56 13.45
C HIS A 82 8.85 -19.85 14.33
N GLU A 83 8.70 -19.71 15.64
CA GLU A 83 9.65 -20.30 16.57
C GLU A 83 9.64 -21.83 16.40
N LYS A 84 10.83 -22.42 16.28
CA LYS A 84 10.99 -23.84 15.93
C LYS A 84 10.30 -24.83 16.88
N ASP A 85 9.88 -24.37 18.06
CA ASP A 85 9.25 -25.16 19.12
C ASP A 85 7.78 -24.83 19.37
N ALA A 86 7.16 -23.98 18.53
CA ALA A 86 5.74 -23.69 18.64
C ALA A 86 4.92 -24.92 18.26
N VAL A 87 4.35 -25.59 19.24
CA VAL A 87 3.38 -26.67 19.03
C VAL A 87 2.08 -26.04 18.54
N ILE A 88 1.88 -26.05 17.24
CA ILE A 88 0.60 -25.65 16.65
C ILE A 88 -0.41 -26.75 16.96
N ALA A 89 -1.22 -26.55 17.99
CA ALA A 89 -2.35 -27.42 18.25
C ALA A 89 -3.37 -27.18 17.12
N ALA A 90 -3.51 -28.16 16.24
CA ALA A 90 -4.60 -28.18 15.25
C ALA A 90 -5.93 -28.38 15.97
N ASN A 91 -6.43 -27.36 16.63
CA ASN A 91 -7.80 -27.33 17.11
C ASN A 91 -8.69 -27.18 15.89
N GLY A 92 -9.58 -28.17 15.65
CA GLY A 92 -10.50 -28.18 14.54
C GLY A 92 -11.24 -26.84 14.41
N GLY A 93 -10.79 -26.00 13.47
CA GLY A 93 -11.38 -24.70 13.24
C GLY A 93 -12.70 -24.82 12.50
N SER A 94 -13.68 -24.01 12.86
CA SER A 94 -14.89 -23.85 12.05
C SER A 94 -14.61 -22.89 10.88
N ALA A 95 -15.36 -23.02 9.79
CA ALA A 95 -15.29 -22.09 8.69
C ALA A 95 -15.55 -20.62 9.13
N GLU A 96 -16.45 -20.44 10.11
CA GLU A 96 -16.74 -19.12 10.69
C GLU A 96 -15.51 -18.52 11.38
N ARG A 97 -14.77 -19.32 12.15
CA ARG A 97 -13.53 -18.83 12.78
C ARG A 97 -12.47 -18.49 11.74
N GLY A 98 -12.36 -19.29 10.66
CA GLY A 98 -11.47 -19.00 9.55
C GLY A 98 -11.76 -17.67 8.87
N LEU A 99 -13.04 -17.33 8.68
CA LEU A 99 -13.44 -16.04 8.11
C LEU A 99 -13.15 -14.88 9.06
N GLN A 100 -13.35 -15.06 10.37
CA GLN A 100 -13.00 -14.04 11.37
C GLN A 100 -11.49 -13.73 11.35
N VAL A 101 -10.66 -14.78 11.36
CA VAL A 101 -9.19 -14.62 11.25
C VAL A 101 -8.80 -13.93 9.94
N LEU A 102 -9.47 -14.25 8.83
CA LEU A 102 -9.23 -13.58 7.56
C LEU A 102 -9.52 -12.07 7.64
N ASP A 103 -10.63 -11.68 8.26
CA ASP A 103 -10.98 -10.29 8.45
C ASP A 103 -10.00 -9.57 9.41
N GLU A 104 -9.53 -10.25 10.46
CA GLU A 104 -8.49 -9.75 11.37
C GLU A 104 -7.16 -9.53 10.63
N ILE A 105 -6.74 -10.45 9.76
CA ILE A 105 -5.54 -10.31 8.91
C ILE A 105 -5.67 -9.12 7.97
N ASP A 106 -6.79 -8.99 7.28
CA ASP A 106 -7.01 -7.88 6.34
C ASP A 106 -6.97 -6.52 7.08
N ALA A 107 -7.57 -6.44 8.28
CA ALA A 107 -7.53 -5.24 9.11
C ALA A 107 -6.09 -4.90 9.54
N LEU A 108 -5.32 -5.88 10.00
CA LEU A 108 -3.91 -5.69 10.37
C LEU A 108 -3.04 -5.27 9.19
N GLN A 109 -3.26 -5.83 8.00
CA GLN A 109 -2.55 -5.43 6.79
C GLN A 109 -2.88 -3.99 6.35
N ALA A 110 -4.14 -3.60 6.45
CA ALA A 110 -4.57 -2.24 6.15
C ALA A 110 -3.95 -1.24 7.14
N GLU A 111 -3.93 -1.57 8.44
CA GLU A 111 -3.28 -0.77 9.48
C GLU A 111 -1.77 -0.68 9.26
N HIS A 112 -1.10 -1.79 8.96
CA HIS A 112 0.33 -1.82 8.65
C HIS A 112 0.69 -0.91 7.46
N SER A 113 -0.09 -0.99 6.39
CA SER A 113 0.12 -0.15 5.21
C SER A 113 -0.05 1.33 5.52
N LYS A 114 -1.05 1.68 6.36
CA LYS A 114 -1.28 3.05 6.83
C LYS A 114 -0.13 3.56 7.69
N LEU A 115 0.35 2.74 8.63
CA LEU A 115 1.48 3.09 9.50
C LEU A 115 2.77 3.29 8.71
N LEU A 116 3.06 2.44 7.72
CA LEU A 116 4.20 2.61 6.82
C LEU A 116 4.11 3.92 6.03
N GLN A 117 2.94 4.27 5.52
CA GLN A 117 2.74 5.52 4.81
C GLN A 117 2.95 6.72 5.74
N GLN A 118 2.45 6.66 6.98
CA GLN A 118 2.65 7.70 7.99
C GLN A 118 4.13 7.84 8.34
N GLN A 119 4.84 6.73 8.55
CA GLN A 119 6.28 6.73 8.84
C GLN A 119 7.08 7.36 7.69
N GLN A 120 6.78 6.99 6.44
CA GLN A 120 7.45 7.56 5.26
C GLN A 120 7.21 9.07 5.13
N THR A 121 5.97 9.52 5.40
CA THR A 121 5.62 10.95 5.34
C THR A 121 6.37 11.70 6.44
N CYS A 122 6.29 11.20 7.67
CA CYS A 122 6.99 11.79 8.81
C CYS A 122 8.52 11.81 8.60
N GLY A 123 9.09 10.75 8.02
CA GLY A 123 10.51 10.69 7.66
C GLY A 123 10.91 11.79 6.67
N LYS A 124 10.13 11.97 5.60
CA LYS A 124 10.38 13.04 4.61
C LYS A 124 10.27 14.45 5.22
N GLU A 125 9.27 14.65 6.10
CA GLU A 125 9.10 15.91 6.79
C GLU A 125 10.24 16.19 7.76
N LYS A 126 10.71 15.16 8.48
CA LYS A 126 11.90 15.23 9.34
C LYS A 126 13.15 15.60 8.56
N ASP A 127 13.44 14.89 7.46
CA ASP A 127 14.58 15.16 6.58
C ASP A 127 14.54 16.58 6.02
N ALA A 128 13.34 17.06 5.65
CA ALA A 128 13.15 18.42 5.18
C ALA A 128 13.40 19.47 6.26
N LEU A 129 13.11 19.16 7.53
CA LEU A 129 13.35 20.06 8.66
C LEU A 129 14.78 20.04 9.19
N GLU A 130 15.53 18.96 8.98
CA GLU A 130 16.86 18.79 9.55
C GLU A 130 17.79 19.96 9.21
N ALA A 131 17.70 20.46 7.96
CA ALA A 131 18.46 21.61 7.50
C ALA A 131 18.09 22.93 8.20
N TRP A 132 16.86 23.04 8.71
CA TRP A 132 16.36 24.25 9.38
C TRP A 132 16.61 24.24 10.89
N GLY A 133 17.01 23.11 11.44
CA GLY A 133 17.23 22.93 12.87
C GLY A 133 15.91 22.79 13.65
N ASN A 134 16.03 22.74 14.97
CA ASN A 134 14.88 22.62 15.85
C ASN A 134 14.30 24.01 16.16
N PHE A 135 13.23 24.38 15.50
CA PHE A 135 12.49 25.59 15.79
C PHE A 135 11.09 25.26 16.33
N GLU A 136 10.55 26.15 17.15
CA GLU A 136 9.19 26.03 17.68
C GLU A 136 8.22 26.78 16.76
N PRO A 137 7.24 26.08 16.16
CA PRO A 137 6.21 26.74 15.32
C PRO A 137 5.47 27.87 16.04
N GLU A 138 5.31 27.75 17.34
CA GLU A 138 4.71 28.77 18.22
C GLU A 138 5.53 30.09 18.23
N GLY A 139 6.86 30.00 18.07
CA GLY A 139 7.74 31.16 17.93
C GLY A 139 7.46 31.93 16.64
N ILE A 140 7.26 31.21 15.54
CA ILE A 140 6.87 31.80 14.24
C ILE A 140 5.49 32.45 14.35
N GLN A 141 4.55 31.80 15.01
CA GLN A 141 3.21 32.34 15.20
C GLN A 141 3.24 33.62 16.04
N ARG A 142 4.05 33.68 17.09
CA ARG A 142 4.23 34.91 17.91
C ARG A 142 4.80 36.07 17.09
N LEU A 143 5.73 35.80 16.16
CA LEU A 143 6.24 36.82 15.24
C LEU A 143 5.14 37.32 14.29
N LYS A 144 4.31 36.40 13.79
CA LYS A 144 3.16 36.74 12.93
C LYS A 144 2.14 37.59 13.68
N ASP A 145 1.83 37.25 14.94
CA ASP A 145 0.92 38.03 15.78
C ASP A 145 1.46 39.42 16.10
N ALA A 146 2.79 39.57 16.08
CA ALA A 146 3.47 40.85 16.24
C ALA A 146 3.59 41.65 14.91
N GLY A 147 2.98 41.18 13.82
CA GLY A 147 3.00 41.85 12.51
C GLY A 147 4.25 41.59 11.68
N TYR A 148 4.95 40.46 11.90
CA TYR A 148 6.09 40.07 11.10
C TYR A 148 5.80 38.77 10.34
N VAL A 149 6.34 38.63 9.14
CA VAL A 149 6.27 37.43 8.32
C VAL A 149 7.64 36.80 8.22
N VAL A 150 7.75 35.53 8.55
CA VAL A 150 8.97 34.76 8.38
C VAL A 150 8.87 33.92 7.12
N GLY A 151 9.73 34.23 6.15
CA GLY A 151 9.87 33.44 4.92
C GLY A 151 11.06 32.46 5.05
N PHE A 152 10.92 31.28 4.48
CA PHE A 152 11.94 30.24 4.44
C PHE A 152 12.33 30.00 3.00
N TYR A 153 13.63 30.12 2.68
CA TYR A 153 14.13 30.09 1.32
C TYR A 153 15.36 29.21 1.17
N THR A 154 15.46 28.60 -0.01
CA THR A 154 16.66 27.85 -0.39
C THR A 154 17.22 28.33 -1.71
N CYS A 155 18.52 28.44 -1.83
CA CYS A 155 19.21 28.75 -3.07
C CYS A 155 20.55 28.01 -3.18
N SER A 156 21.16 28.03 -4.36
CA SER A 156 22.55 27.64 -4.51
C SER A 156 23.46 28.71 -3.89
N GLU A 157 24.64 28.31 -3.40
CA GLU A 157 25.58 29.22 -2.74
C GLU A 157 25.97 30.44 -3.63
N GLY A 158 26.10 30.21 -4.95
CA GLY A 158 26.42 31.30 -5.89
C GLY A 158 25.24 32.26 -6.18
N ASN A 159 24.05 31.92 -5.77
CA ASN A 159 22.84 32.74 -5.99
C ASN A 159 22.44 33.53 -4.73
N TYR A 160 23.07 33.24 -3.58
CA TYR A 160 22.82 34.02 -2.37
C TYR A 160 23.45 35.40 -2.49
N LYS A 161 22.67 36.43 -2.19
CA LYS A 161 23.14 37.83 -2.23
C LYS A 161 23.16 38.41 -0.81
N GLU A 162 24.30 38.93 -0.41
CA GLU A 162 24.50 39.58 0.92
C GLU A 162 23.57 40.80 1.08
N GLU A 163 23.18 41.45 -0.02
CA GLU A 163 22.24 42.57 -0.02
C GLU A 163 20.90 42.24 0.64
N TRP A 164 20.45 40.96 0.58
CA TRP A 164 19.20 40.51 1.19
C TRP A 164 19.23 40.55 2.74
N GLU A 165 20.41 40.56 3.34
CA GLU A 165 20.53 40.72 4.79
C GLU A 165 20.08 42.12 5.23
N ALA A 166 20.40 43.14 4.43
CA ALA A 166 20.00 44.52 4.72
C ALA A 166 18.55 44.83 4.24
N GLU A 167 18.11 44.21 3.13
CA GLU A 167 16.85 44.51 2.48
C GLU A 167 15.66 43.78 3.11
N TYR A 168 15.85 42.49 3.38
CA TYR A 168 14.78 41.59 3.87
C TYR A 168 15.09 40.96 5.26
N ASN A 169 16.09 41.46 5.97
CA ASN A 169 16.62 40.87 7.19
C ASN A 169 16.90 39.35 7.01
N ALA A 170 17.53 39.00 5.89
CA ALA A 170 17.85 37.61 5.61
C ALA A 170 18.91 37.10 6.60
N MET A 171 18.67 35.88 7.11
CA MET A 171 19.60 35.22 8.03
C MET A 171 19.87 33.79 7.53
N ILE A 172 21.14 33.46 7.32
CA ILE A 172 21.51 32.10 6.93
C ILE A 172 21.42 31.20 8.16
N ILE A 173 20.66 30.10 8.00
CA ILE A 173 20.49 29.06 9.01
C ILE A 173 21.59 28.02 8.87
N CYS A 174 21.77 27.46 7.65
CA CYS A 174 22.85 26.53 7.37
C CYS A 174 23.25 26.52 5.90
N ARG A 175 24.38 25.87 5.62
CA ARG A 175 24.88 25.58 4.28
C ARG A 175 25.16 24.09 4.18
N ILE A 176 24.48 23.40 3.29
CA ILE A 176 24.65 21.96 3.07
C ILE A 176 24.80 21.69 1.58
N SER A 177 25.89 21.01 1.19
CA SER A 177 26.11 20.55 -0.20
C SER A 177 25.86 21.63 -1.26
N SER A 178 26.46 22.81 -1.12
CA SER A 178 26.33 23.97 -2.02
C SER A 178 24.92 24.60 -2.07
N LYS A 179 24.03 24.26 -1.16
CA LYS A 179 22.74 24.92 -0.92
C LYS A 179 22.82 25.77 0.35
N VAL A 180 22.25 26.95 0.27
CA VAL A 180 22.08 27.87 1.40
C VAL A 180 20.61 27.84 1.83
N PHE A 181 20.38 27.61 3.10
CA PHE A 181 19.10 27.67 3.77
C PHE A 181 19.07 28.93 4.61
N PHE A 182 18.12 29.80 4.33
CA PHE A 182 18.01 31.09 4.99
C PHE A 182 16.56 31.50 5.24
N ILE A 183 16.36 32.36 6.21
CA ILE A 183 15.05 32.93 6.51
C ILE A 183 15.09 34.42 6.22
N THR A 184 13.93 35.00 5.95
CA THR A 184 13.71 36.45 5.93
C THR A 184 12.69 36.81 7.01
N VAL A 185 12.84 37.98 7.59
CA VAL A 185 11.90 38.53 8.57
C VAL A 185 11.48 39.92 8.11
N THR A 186 10.28 40.04 7.57
CA THR A 186 9.72 41.28 7.03
C THR A 186 8.46 41.65 7.76
N LYS A 187 8.01 42.92 7.65
CA LYS A 187 6.73 43.34 8.18
C LYS A 187 5.59 42.80 7.31
N ASP A 188 4.46 42.54 7.94
CA ASP A 188 3.26 42.12 7.21
C ASP A 188 2.87 43.15 6.16
N GLY A 189 2.67 42.68 4.91
CA GLY A 189 2.40 43.52 3.75
C GLY A 189 3.63 44.00 2.95
N GLU A 190 4.86 43.71 3.39
CA GLU A 190 6.08 43.89 2.58
C GLU A 190 6.22 42.71 1.59
N GLU A 191 6.31 43.00 0.29
CA GLU A 191 6.58 41.97 -0.71
C GLU A 191 8.04 41.59 -0.72
N VAL A 192 8.32 40.33 -0.61
CA VAL A 192 9.65 39.74 -0.72
C VAL A 192 9.81 39.20 -2.14
N ASP A 193 10.54 39.91 -3.00
CA ASP A 193 10.81 39.53 -4.38
C ASP A 193 12.19 38.87 -4.48
N LEU A 194 12.21 37.56 -4.24
CA LEU A 194 13.41 36.74 -4.34
C LEU A 194 13.23 35.70 -5.44
N ASP A 195 14.13 35.71 -6.43
CA ASP A 195 14.17 34.69 -7.50
C ASP A 195 14.80 33.39 -6.99
N VAL A 196 14.21 32.82 -5.91
CA VAL A 196 14.69 31.61 -5.24
C VAL A 196 13.52 30.78 -4.75
N GLU A 197 13.77 29.51 -4.48
CA GLU A 197 12.77 28.57 -4.03
C GLU A 197 12.31 28.86 -2.59
N GLN A 198 11.02 29.08 -2.40
CA GLN A 198 10.42 29.19 -1.08
C GLN A 198 10.12 27.80 -0.51
N ALA A 199 10.67 27.50 0.63
CA ALA A 199 10.43 26.25 1.33
C ALA A 199 9.12 26.28 2.11
N LYS A 200 8.29 25.24 1.95
CA LYS A 200 7.14 25.00 2.81
C LYS A 200 7.58 24.14 3.97
N LEU A 201 7.57 24.69 5.16
CA LEU A 201 7.89 23.92 6.35
C LEU A 201 6.66 23.18 6.87
N PRO A 202 6.84 21.99 7.48
CA PRO A 202 5.81 21.34 8.25
C PRO A 202 5.32 22.23 9.41
N SER A 203 4.07 22.01 9.81
CA SER A 203 3.47 22.73 10.94
C SER A 203 3.93 22.23 12.32
N GLN A 204 4.75 21.18 12.34
CA GLN A 204 5.24 20.50 13.54
C GLN A 204 6.73 20.78 13.74
N SER A 205 7.17 20.77 14.99
CA SER A 205 8.59 20.86 15.31
C SER A 205 9.34 19.56 15.01
N LEU A 206 10.66 19.64 14.85
CA LEU A 206 11.51 18.46 14.65
C LEU A 206 11.31 17.43 15.77
N ALA A 207 11.23 17.88 17.02
CA ALA A 207 11.03 17.01 18.18
C ALA A 207 9.65 16.30 18.14
N GLN A 208 8.61 16.97 17.66
CA GLN A 208 7.29 16.36 17.47
C GLN A 208 7.31 15.30 16.37
N LEU A 209 7.99 15.56 15.26
CA LEU A 209 8.14 14.60 14.16
C LEU A 209 8.97 13.39 14.58
N GLU A 210 10.03 13.59 15.35
CA GLU A 210 10.83 12.48 15.90
C GLU A 210 10.02 11.60 16.85
N ALA A 211 9.24 12.21 17.74
CA ALA A 211 8.33 11.46 18.62
C ALA A 211 7.26 10.70 17.82
N GLN A 212 6.69 11.33 16.79
CA GLN A 212 5.70 10.68 15.94
C GLN A 212 6.31 9.52 15.14
N TYR A 213 7.53 9.68 14.64
CA TYR A 213 8.26 8.61 13.93
C TYR A 213 8.50 7.41 14.85
N ALA A 214 9.01 7.64 16.07
CA ALA A 214 9.22 6.59 17.06
C ALA A 214 7.91 5.89 17.49
N ASN A 215 6.82 6.65 17.63
CA ASN A 215 5.50 6.07 17.93
C ASN A 215 4.99 5.18 16.78
N THR A 216 5.19 5.59 15.52
CA THR A 216 4.80 4.76 14.36
C THR A 216 5.66 3.50 14.26
N GLU A 217 6.93 3.56 14.59
CA GLU A 217 7.82 2.39 14.65
C GLU A 217 7.34 1.38 15.70
N THR A 218 7.03 1.85 16.90
CA THR A 218 6.47 1.01 17.97
C THR A 218 5.13 0.38 17.56
N ALA A 219 4.26 1.17 16.92
CA ALA A 219 2.97 0.67 16.44
C ALA A 219 3.11 -0.39 15.33
N LEU A 220 4.11 -0.26 14.45
CA LEU A 220 4.44 -1.27 13.43
C LEU A 220 4.90 -2.58 14.08
N GLU A 221 5.78 -2.50 15.07
CA GLU A 221 6.22 -3.69 15.81
C GLU A 221 5.06 -4.40 16.54
N GLU A 222 4.14 -3.63 17.13
CA GLU A 222 2.96 -4.19 17.79
C GLU A 222 2.01 -4.84 16.78
N ASN A 223 1.82 -4.24 15.61
CA ASN A 223 1.01 -4.78 14.53
C ASN A 223 1.60 -6.10 14.02
N GLU A 224 2.92 -6.18 13.83
CA GLU A 224 3.61 -7.41 13.44
C GLU A 224 3.45 -8.52 14.51
N LYS A 225 3.59 -8.17 15.80
CA LYS A 225 3.38 -9.13 16.90
C LYS A 225 1.95 -9.68 16.92
N LYS A 226 0.95 -8.82 16.67
CA LYS A 226 -0.45 -9.26 16.56
C LYS A 226 -0.66 -10.22 15.39
N LEU A 227 -0.03 -9.94 14.25
CA LEU A 227 -0.12 -10.80 13.07
C LEU A 227 0.53 -12.18 13.30
N VAL A 228 1.63 -12.24 14.06
CA VAL A 228 2.29 -13.52 14.42
C VAL A 228 1.47 -14.30 15.44
N ALA A 229 0.63 -13.64 16.24
CA ALA A 229 -0.19 -14.27 17.29
C ALA A 229 -1.51 -14.88 16.77
N LEU A 230 -1.92 -14.58 15.52
CA LEU A 230 -3.09 -15.17 14.85
C LEU A 230 -2.84 -16.58 14.36
#